data_e6c31d13efa1a97aa7083246a3bb6868
#
_entry.id   e6c31d13efa1a97aa7083246a3bb6868
#
_cell.length_a   1.000
_cell.length_b   1.000
_cell.length_c   1.000
_cell.angle_alpha   90.00
_cell.angle_beta   90.00
_cell.angle_gamma   90.00
#
_symmetry.space_group_name_H-M   'P 1'
#
loop_
_entity.id
_entity.type
_entity.pdbx_description
1 polymer ?
#
loop_
_entity_poly.entity_id
_entity_poly.type
_entity_poly.pdbx_seq_one_letter_code
_entity_poly.pdbx_strand_id
1 'polypeptide(L)'
;MKENDYQKLIEEYEKLNSQRADMYPLSLEDTFKDRRREITLVCSKDNDFASKIKLLLRMSDDGNPMMKLYLAFKKRDMEYLNDVLYENAQMAQITNVSSPGTDHTYYSYNIMPELLAANMADRIELILPEENGLAKNSVSGTPIVNTFMGIWYQNQELLEAGLSQTEKKLGQKISGFEKAYLSCFKDIALKDTVSLETDLNELCKAHMKRKDYGMTPFNKGFCIEAHAIYNMLHWVYDGELEGKVEMPDQKNFCQELAIWQKEHNYQQGKVVTEYPSDMDVFNKMLHCNPVKMHLVNEGKERFIDVDKYAVEIADKLQDMGVTLTKKKETLFSKLFTKK
;
A
#
# COMPACT_ATOMS: atom_id res chain seq x y z
N MET A 1 -12.72 -2.66 16.59
CA MET A 1 -11.75 -3.27 17.56
C MET A 1 -12.16 -2.89 18.97
N LYS A 2 -11.96 -3.78 19.98
CA LYS A 2 -12.24 -3.46 21.38
C LYS A 2 -11.03 -2.80 22.05
N GLU A 3 -11.27 -2.08 23.19
CA GLU A 3 -10.22 -1.41 23.98
C GLU A 3 -8.98 -2.28 24.19
N ASN A 4 -9.20 -3.52 24.65
CA ASN A 4 -8.11 -4.46 24.92
C ASN A 4 -7.33 -4.89 23.66
N ASP A 5 -7.92 -4.77 22.47
CA ASP A 5 -7.23 -5.14 21.23
C ASP A 5 -6.27 -4.03 20.81
N TYR A 6 -6.66 -2.76 20.94
CA TYR A 6 -5.76 -1.61 20.72
C TYR A 6 -4.56 -1.66 21.68
N GLN A 7 -4.82 -1.88 22.98
CA GLN A 7 -3.76 -1.96 23.97
C GLN A 7 -2.75 -3.07 23.66
N LYS A 8 -3.24 -4.24 23.24
CA LYS A 8 -2.35 -5.34 22.85
C LYS A 8 -1.49 -5.01 21.61
N LEU A 9 -2.04 -4.31 20.62
CA LEU A 9 -1.27 -3.90 19.46
C LEU A 9 -0.18 -2.90 19.83
N ILE A 10 -0.48 -1.94 20.70
CA ILE A 10 0.50 -0.99 21.22
C ILE A 10 1.63 -1.73 21.95
N GLU A 11 1.29 -2.60 22.90
CA GLU A 11 2.26 -3.40 23.65
C GLU A 11 3.14 -4.29 22.75
N GLU A 12 2.56 -4.92 21.74
CA GLU A 12 3.32 -5.73 20.76
C GLU A 12 4.28 -4.88 19.95
N TYR A 13 3.89 -3.69 19.50
CA TYR A 13 4.80 -2.82 18.78
C TYR A 13 5.94 -2.30 19.67
N GLU A 14 5.64 -1.87 20.90
CA GLU A 14 6.64 -1.41 21.87
C GLU A 14 7.62 -2.55 22.25
N LYS A 15 7.14 -3.80 22.30
CA LYS A 15 8.00 -4.98 22.46
C LYS A 15 8.90 -5.20 21.23
N LEU A 16 8.40 -5.03 20.01
CA LEU A 16 9.23 -5.08 18.80
C LEU A 16 10.29 -3.98 18.82
N ASN A 17 9.95 -2.77 19.21
CA ASN A 17 10.88 -1.66 19.38
C ASN A 17 11.99 -2.02 20.40
N SER A 18 11.65 -2.60 21.54
CA SER A 18 12.66 -2.97 22.56
C SER A 18 13.68 -3.99 22.07
N GLN A 19 13.33 -4.77 21.04
CA GLN A 19 14.21 -5.77 20.41
C GLN A 19 15.02 -5.19 19.23
N ARG A 20 14.39 -4.35 18.43
CA ARG A 20 14.91 -3.82 17.17
C ARG A 20 14.39 -2.39 16.93
N ALA A 21 14.89 -1.43 17.70
CA ALA A 21 14.48 -0.03 17.60
C ALA A 21 14.76 0.58 16.21
N ASP A 22 15.79 0.11 15.52
CA ASP A 22 16.15 0.48 14.16
C ASP A 22 15.06 0.11 13.13
N MET A 23 14.32 -0.98 13.36
CA MET A 23 13.26 -1.44 12.47
C MET A 23 11.85 -0.98 12.91
N TYR A 24 11.68 -0.70 14.18
CA TYR A 24 10.38 -0.37 14.79
C TYR A 24 10.47 0.96 15.57
N PRO A 25 10.70 2.09 14.90
CA PRO A 25 10.79 3.40 15.55
C PRO A 25 9.49 3.78 16.24
N LEU A 26 9.56 4.54 17.34
CA LEU A 26 8.38 5.00 18.08
C LEU A 26 7.90 6.39 17.64
N SER A 27 8.74 7.12 16.92
CA SER A 27 8.43 8.45 16.42
C SER A 27 9.06 8.69 15.04
N LEU A 28 8.59 9.72 14.35
CA LEU A 28 9.18 10.12 13.07
C LEU A 28 10.64 10.60 13.25
N GLU A 29 10.93 11.26 14.35
CA GLU A 29 12.27 11.77 14.68
C GLU A 29 13.32 10.65 14.75
N ASP A 30 12.90 9.46 15.22
CA ASP A 30 13.79 8.29 15.28
C ASP A 30 14.29 7.88 13.89
N THR A 31 13.54 8.21 12.82
CA THR A 31 13.90 7.89 11.44
C THR A 31 14.79 8.94 10.76
N PHE A 32 14.90 10.14 11.31
CA PHE A 32 15.56 11.27 10.64
C PHE A 32 17.03 11.03 10.31
N LYS A 33 17.75 10.31 11.17
CA LYS A 33 19.15 9.99 10.94
C LYS A 33 19.34 9.14 9.66
N ASP A 34 18.51 8.13 9.50
CA ASP A 34 18.60 7.24 8.33
C ASP A 34 18.13 7.96 7.07
N ARG A 35 17.05 8.73 7.12
CA ARG A 35 16.58 9.55 6.01
C ARG A 35 17.62 10.58 5.53
N ARG A 36 18.32 11.25 6.44
CA ARG A 36 19.46 12.13 6.08
C ARG A 36 20.61 11.37 5.42
N ARG A 37 20.90 10.16 5.91
CA ARG A 37 21.92 9.29 5.32
C ARG A 37 21.55 8.89 3.89
N GLU A 38 20.31 8.53 3.63
CA GLU A 38 19.78 8.20 2.30
C GLU A 38 19.97 9.37 1.33
N ILE A 39 19.50 10.57 1.68
CA ILE A 39 19.69 11.79 0.87
C ILE A 39 21.18 12.04 0.60
N THR A 40 22.01 11.96 1.65
CA THR A 40 23.46 12.20 1.53
C THR A 40 24.08 11.21 0.54
N LEU A 41 23.72 9.92 0.63
CA LEU A 41 24.21 8.89 -0.26
C LEU A 41 23.78 9.16 -1.71
N VAL A 42 22.51 9.46 -1.93
CA VAL A 42 21.96 9.76 -3.27
C VAL A 42 22.62 11.00 -3.86
N CYS A 43 22.77 12.09 -3.10
CA CYS A 43 23.42 13.30 -3.54
C CYS A 43 24.92 13.10 -3.84
N SER A 44 25.59 12.13 -3.20
CA SER A 44 27.00 11.83 -3.45
C SER A 44 27.28 11.17 -4.79
N LYS A 45 26.27 10.52 -5.38
CA LYS A 45 26.39 9.82 -6.67
C LYS A 45 26.48 10.83 -7.82
N ASP A 46 27.30 10.49 -8.81
CA ASP A 46 27.45 11.27 -10.05
C ASP A 46 26.49 10.73 -11.12
N ASN A 47 25.21 10.74 -10.79
CA ASN A 47 24.11 10.27 -11.63
C ASN A 47 23.24 11.47 -12.04
N ASP A 48 22.50 11.32 -13.13
CA ASP A 48 21.42 12.24 -13.50
C ASP A 48 20.32 12.27 -12.44
N PHE A 49 19.41 13.26 -12.53
CA PHE A 49 18.39 13.48 -11.53
C PHE A 49 17.39 12.31 -11.44
N ALA A 50 16.94 11.77 -12.57
CA ALA A 50 15.99 10.65 -12.59
C ALA A 50 16.59 9.38 -11.94
N SER A 51 17.86 9.07 -12.23
CA SER A 51 18.58 7.99 -11.58
C SER A 51 18.74 8.18 -10.06
N LYS A 52 18.93 9.42 -9.62
CA LYS A 52 18.96 9.76 -8.18
C LYS A 52 17.60 9.56 -7.53
N ILE A 53 16.51 10.00 -8.18
CA ILE A 53 15.16 9.78 -7.68
C ILE A 53 14.87 8.28 -7.62
N LYS A 54 15.14 7.51 -8.69
CA LYS A 54 14.97 6.05 -8.69
C LYS A 54 15.69 5.39 -7.51
N LEU A 55 16.92 5.81 -7.22
CA LEU A 55 17.67 5.30 -6.07
C LEU A 55 17.02 5.70 -4.75
N LEU A 56 16.57 6.95 -4.62
CA LEU A 56 15.90 7.44 -3.41
C LEU A 56 14.60 6.67 -3.15
N LEU A 57 13.75 6.50 -4.17
CA LEU A 57 12.50 5.72 -4.08
C LEU A 57 12.78 4.30 -3.58
N ARG A 58 13.83 3.67 -4.11
CA ARG A 58 14.23 2.32 -3.73
C ARG A 58 14.74 2.20 -2.29
N MET A 59 15.37 3.26 -1.77
CA MET A 59 15.92 3.27 -0.40
C MET A 59 14.88 3.71 0.62
N SER A 60 13.92 4.52 0.20
CA SER A 60 12.98 5.20 1.10
C SER A 60 11.91 4.29 1.67
N ASP A 61 11.90 3.01 1.23
CA ASP A 61 11.03 1.97 1.73
C ASP A 61 9.77 2.54 2.41
N ASP A 62 8.63 2.35 1.87
CA ASP A 62 7.26 2.73 2.29
C ASP A 62 7.03 3.74 3.47
N GLY A 63 8.06 4.41 3.98
CA GLY A 63 7.95 5.47 4.99
C GLY A 63 7.52 5.01 6.39
N ASN A 64 7.86 3.78 6.79
CA ASN A 64 7.52 3.18 8.09
C ASN A 64 6.00 3.05 8.37
N PRO A 65 5.23 2.34 7.53
CA PRO A 65 3.78 2.22 7.67
C PRO A 65 3.36 1.63 9.02
N MET A 66 4.15 0.70 9.57
CA MET A 66 3.88 0.11 10.89
C MET A 66 3.99 1.12 12.03
N MET A 67 4.97 2.03 11.99
CA MET A 67 5.09 3.10 12.98
C MET A 67 3.88 4.03 12.93
N LYS A 68 3.46 4.41 11.75
CA LYS A 68 2.30 5.30 11.57
C LYS A 68 1.01 4.64 12.06
N LEU A 69 0.79 3.37 11.76
CA LEU A 69 -0.34 2.59 12.31
C LEU A 69 -0.26 2.48 13.84
N TYR A 70 0.91 2.22 14.41
CA TYR A 70 1.11 2.24 15.86
C TYR A 70 0.70 3.58 16.48
N LEU A 71 1.14 4.69 15.88
CA LEU A 71 0.77 6.03 16.36
C LEU A 71 -0.74 6.29 16.24
N ALA A 72 -1.38 5.82 15.17
CA ALA A 72 -2.81 5.93 14.98
C ALA A 72 -3.58 5.11 16.02
N PHE A 73 -3.18 3.88 16.29
CA PHE A 73 -3.78 3.05 17.34
C PHE A 73 -3.61 3.67 18.73
N LYS A 74 -2.46 4.29 18.99
CA LYS A 74 -2.18 4.98 20.26
C LYS A 74 -3.04 6.22 20.46
N LYS A 75 -3.32 6.97 19.39
CA LYS A 75 -4.20 8.15 19.42
C LYS A 75 -5.68 7.78 19.50
N ARG A 76 -6.09 6.65 18.92
CA ARG A 76 -7.49 6.21 18.78
C ARG A 76 -8.38 7.23 18.08
N ASP A 77 -7.83 7.91 17.13
CA ASP A 77 -8.49 8.90 16.31
C ASP A 77 -8.72 8.32 14.92
N MET A 78 -9.98 8.14 14.53
CA MET A 78 -10.32 7.49 13.26
C MET A 78 -10.03 8.38 12.07
N GLU A 79 -10.14 9.71 12.21
CA GLU A 79 -9.68 10.64 11.18
C GLU A 79 -8.17 10.47 10.95
N TYR A 80 -7.39 10.46 12.04
CA TYR A 80 -5.96 10.28 11.95
C TYR A 80 -5.58 8.90 11.41
N LEU A 81 -6.32 7.84 11.74
CA LEU A 81 -6.10 6.50 11.17
C LEU A 81 -6.37 6.48 9.64
N ASN A 82 -7.43 7.14 9.19
CA ASN A 82 -7.73 7.30 7.78
C ASN A 82 -6.62 8.08 7.05
N ASP A 83 -6.11 9.16 7.66
CA ASP A 83 -4.98 9.94 7.16
C ASP A 83 -3.70 9.10 7.04
N VAL A 84 -3.43 8.26 8.04
CA VAL A 84 -2.28 7.33 8.02
C VAL A 84 -2.41 6.29 6.91
N LEU A 85 -3.60 5.73 6.69
CA LEU A 85 -3.83 4.80 5.58
C LEU A 85 -3.59 5.48 4.23
N TYR A 86 -4.11 6.71 4.06
CA TYR A 86 -3.86 7.51 2.87
C TYR A 86 -2.37 7.73 2.60
N GLU A 87 -1.63 8.19 3.62
CA GLU A 87 -0.21 8.47 3.49
C GLU A 87 0.61 7.20 3.20
N ASN A 88 0.27 6.08 3.84
CA ASN A 88 0.91 4.79 3.59
C ASN A 88 0.66 4.32 2.14
N ALA A 89 -0.58 4.37 1.67
CA ALA A 89 -0.95 4.02 0.31
C ALA A 89 -0.26 4.91 -0.73
N GLN A 90 -0.19 6.23 -0.49
CA GLN A 90 0.52 7.20 -1.31
C GLN A 90 2.00 6.84 -1.46
N MET A 91 2.69 6.57 -0.35
CA MET A 91 4.09 6.18 -0.38
C MET A 91 4.30 4.83 -1.02
N ALA A 92 3.52 3.82 -0.65
CA ALA A 92 3.61 2.48 -1.22
C ALA A 92 3.42 2.49 -2.75
N GLN A 93 2.46 3.27 -3.27
CA GLN A 93 2.24 3.41 -4.70
C GLN A 93 3.48 3.97 -5.42
N ILE A 94 4.18 4.93 -4.82
CA ILE A 94 5.35 5.58 -5.43
C ILE A 94 6.61 4.71 -5.29
N THR A 95 6.84 4.09 -4.13
CA THR A 95 8.11 3.42 -3.83
C THR A 95 8.19 1.97 -4.31
N ASN A 96 7.08 1.23 -4.31
CA ASN A 96 7.08 -0.20 -4.64
C ASN A 96 7.39 -0.52 -6.12
N VAL A 97 7.43 0.47 -6.99
CA VAL A 97 7.83 0.33 -8.42
C VAL A 97 9.31 0.61 -8.69
N SER A 98 10.11 0.84 -7.68
CA SER A 98 11.49 1.33 -7.85
C SER A 98 12.51 0.24 -8.24
N SER A 99 12.15 -1.03 -8.23
CA SER A 99 13.04 -2.14 -8.54
C SER A 99 12.89 -2.63 -9.99
N PRO A 100 13.98 -2.83 -10.75
CA PRO A 100 13.91 -3.43 -12.08
C PRO A 100 13.28 -4.82 -12.03
N GLY A 101 12.48 -5.15 -13.05
CA GLY A 101 11.76 -6.43 -13.12
C GLY A 101 10.58 -6.53 -12.16
N THR A 102 10.04 -5.40 -11.70
CA THR A 102 8.82 -5.41 -10.88
C THR A 102 7.67 -5.98 -11.69
N ASP A 103 7.17 -7.14 -11.23
CA ASP A 103 6.01 -7.80 -11.80
C ASP A 103 4.75 -6.94 -11.58
N HIS A 104 4.08 -6.56 -12.67
CA HIS A 104 2.90 -5.69 -12.60
C HIS A 104 1.76 -6.32 -11.79
N THR A 105 1.54 -7.62 -11.95
CA THR A 105 0.46 -8.32 -11.22
C THR A 105 0.76 -8.37 -9.73
N TYR A 106 2.01 -8.67 -9.36
CA TYR A 106 2.45 -8.69 -7.97
C TYR A 106 2.34 -7.29 -7.33
N TYR A 107 2.81 -6.27 -8.05
CA TYR A 107 2.66 -4.88 -7.61
C TYR A 107 1.19 -4.51 -7.38
N SER A 108 0.34 -4.75 -8.38
CA SER A 108 -1.09 -4.40 -8.30
C SER A 108 -1.81 -5.14 -7.18
N TYR A 109 -1.50 -6.44 -7.01
CA TYR A 109 -2.04 -7.26 -5.93
C TYR A 109 -1.73 -6.69 -4.53
N ASN A 110 -0.54 -6.12 -4.33
CA ASN A 110 -0.16 -5.56 -3.04
C ASN A 110 -0.67 -4.12 -2.84
N ILE A 111 -0.72 -3.30 -3.89
CA ILE A 111 -1.09 -1.89 -3.77
C ILE A 111 -2.61 -1.66 -3.76
N MET A 112 -3.37 -2.48 -4.48
CA MET A 112 -4.82 -2.36 -4.56
C MET A 112 -5.50 -2.33 -3.18
N PRO A 113 -5.20 -3.23 -2.22
CA PRO A 113 -5.83 -3.16 -0.90
C PRO A 113 -5.44 -1.90 -0.11
N GLU A 114 -4.21 -1.41 -0.26
CA GLU A 114 -3.78 -0.15 0.36
C GLU A 114 -4.61 1.03 -0.15
N LEU A 115 -4.78 1.14 -1.47
CA LEU A 115 -5.55 2.21 -2.09
C LEU A 115 -7.04 2.16 -1.69
N LEU A 116 -7.66 0.98 -1.74
CA LEU A 116 -9.08 0.83 -1.42
C LEU A 116 -9.37 1.06 0.07
N ALA A 117 -8.51 0.58 0.97
CA ALA A 117 -8.65 0.85 2.40
C ALA A 117 -8.48 2.33 2.74
N ALA A 118 -7.71 3.06 1.94
CA ALA A 118 -7.47 4.51 2.05
C ALA A 118 -8.47 5.37 1.26
N ASN A 119 -9.51 4.77 0.65
CA ASN A 119 -10.51 5.45 -0.19
C ASN A 119 -9.92 6.17 -1.43
N MET A 120 -8.79 5.68 -1.96
CA MET A 120 -8.11 6.23 -3.13
C MET A 120 -8.56 5.53 -4.43
N ALA A 121 -9.88 5.43 -4.64
CA ALA A 121 -10.50 4.76 -5.78
C ALA A 121 -10.05 5.36 -7.13
N ASP A 122 -9.84 6.67 -7.18
CA ASP A 122 -9.32 7.41 -8.34
C ASP A 122 -7.91 6.98 -8.78
N ARG A 123 -7.19 6.25 -7.93
CA ARG A 123 -5.83 5.76 -8.22
C ARG A 123 -5.81 4.38 -8.87
N ILE A 124 -6.92 3.65 -8.85
CA ILE A 124 -7.00 2.30 -9.42
C ILE A 124 -6.65 2.31 -10.92
N GLU A 125 -7.15 3.29 -11.68
CA GLU A 125 -6.84 3.42 -13.11
C GLU A 125 -5.36 3.71 -13.41
N LEU A 126 -4.63 4.25 -12.43
CA LEU A 126 -3.19 4.47 -12.58
C LEU A 126 -2.38 3.18 -12.43
N ILE A 127 -2.82 2.27 -11.57
CA ILE A 127 -2.11 1.00 -11.31
C ILE A 127 -2.59 -0.15 -12.17
N LEU A 128 -3.86 -0.15 -12.53
CA LEU A 128 -4.55 -1.19 -13.32
C LEU A 128 -5.38 -0.56 -14.45
N PRO A 129 -4.76 0.11 -15.44
CA PRO A 129 -5.51 0.66 -16.57
C PRO A 129 -6.27 -0.42 -17.32
N GLU A 130 -7.55 -0.19 -17.68
CA GLU A 130 -8.40 -1.17 -18.37
C GLU A 130 -7.78 -1.65 -19.69
N GLU A 131 -7.15 -0.75 -20.44
CA GLU A 131 -6.48 -1.07 -21.71
C GLU A 131 -5.35 -2.09 -21.58
N ASN A 132 -4.81 -2.31 -20.40
CA ASN A 132 -3.83 -3.36 -20.17
C ASN A 132 -4.44 -4.76 -20.28
N GLY A 133 -5.77 -4.88 -20.15
CA GLY A 133 -6.48 -6.15 -20.17
C GLY A 133 -6.01 -7.11 -19.06
N LEU A 134 -6.23 -8.40 -19.25
CA LEU A 134 -5.91 -9.42 -18.25
C LEU A 134 -4.43 -9.43 -17.86
N ALA A 135 -4.16 -9.51 -16.57
CA ALA A 135 -2.85 -9.84 -16.04
C ALA A 135 -2.46 -11.26 -16.49
N LYS A 136 -1.23 -11.41 -16.96
CA LYS A 136 -0.76 -12.66 -17.61
C LYS A 136 0.32 -13.40 -16.82
N ASN A 137 0.88 -12.75 -15.81
CA ASN A 137 1.98 -13.30 -15.04
C ASN A 137 1.51 -14.47 -14.17
N SER A 138 2.36 -15.48 -14.01
CA SER A 138 2.01 -16.69 -13.26
C SER A 138 2.27 -16.53 -11.76
N VAL A 139 1.63 -15.55 -11.13
CA VAL A 139 1.70 -15.32 -9.68
C VAL A 139 0.38 -15.67 -8.99
N SER A 140 0.41 -15.93 -7.69
CA SER A 140 -0.78 -16.35 -6.94
C SER A 140 -1.90 -15.29 -6.94
N GLY A 141 -1.55 -14.03 -7.02
CA GLY A 141 -2.50 -12.90 -7.07
C GLY A 141 -3.19 -12.69 -8.42
N THR A 142 -2.76 -13.34 -9.51
CA THR A 142 -3.31 -13.12 -10.86
C THR A 142 -4.84 -13.29 -10.94
N PRO A 143 -5.46 -14.35 -10.39
CA PRO A 143 -6.90 -14.48 -10.43
C PRO A 143 -7.64 -13.35 -9.70
N ILE A 144 -7.07 -12.87 -8.57
CA ILE A 144 -7.64 -11.76 -7.78
C ILE A 144 -7.62 -10.48 -8.62
N VAL A 145 -6.47 -10.12 -9.19
CA VAL A 145 -6.31 -8.92 -10.02
C VAL A 145 -7.25 -8.95 -11.22
N ASN A 146 -7.37 -10.09 -11.91
CA ASN A 146 -8.23 -10.22 -13.08
C ASN A 146 -9.73 -10.16 -12.71
N THR A 147 -10.15 -10.81 -11.63
CA THR A 147 -11.53 -10.72 -11.15
C THR A 147 -11.86 -9.31 -10.70
N PHE A 148 -10.94 -8.66 -9.98
CA PHE A 148 -11.08 -7.27 -9.58
C PHE A 148 -11.26 -6.34 -10.78
N MET A 149 -10.43 -6.44 -11.82
CA MET A 149 -10.56 -5.62 -13.03
C MET A 149 -11.92 -5.80 -13.69
N GLY A 150 -12.41 -7.04 -13.80
CA GLY A 150 -13.73 -7.32 -14.34
C GLY A 150 -14.87 -6.67 -13.54
N ILE A 151 -14.78 -6.70 -12.21
CA ILE A 151 -15.72 -6.04 -11.31
C ILE A 151 -15.61 -4.52 -11.44
N TRP A 152 -14.40 -3.98 -11.36
CA TRP A 152 -14.13 -2.55 -11.30
C TRP A 152 -14.60 -1.82 -12.56
N TYR A 153 -14.26 -2.37 -13.72
CA TYR A 153 -14.62 -1.78 -15.02
C TYR A 153 -15.98 -2.27 -15.54
N GLN A 154 -16.65 -3.14 -14.80
CA GLN A 154 -17.89 -3.81 -15.26
C GLN A 154 -17.72 -4.43 -16.65
N ASN A 155 -16.51 -4.94 -16.93
CA ASN A 155 -16.13 -5.53 -18.19
C ASN A 155 -16.38 -7.06 -18.15
N GLN A 156 -17.38 -7.51 -18.91
CA GLN A 156 -17.86 -8.90 -18.88
C GLN A 156 -16.77 -9.90 -19.31
N GLU A 157 -15.95 -9.57 -20.30
CA GLU A 157 -14.87 -10.46 -20.78
C GLU A 157 -13.80 -10.67 -19.71
N LEU A 158 -13.38 -9.57 -19.06
CA LEU A 158 -12.41 -9.61 -17.95
C LEU A 158 -12.99 -10.36 -16.76
N LEU A 159 -14.28 -10.16 -16.47
CA LEU A 159 -14.97 -10.79 -15.34
C LEU A 159 -15.06 -12.31 -15.51
N GLU A 160 -15.51 -12.78 -16.68
CA GLU A 160 -15.62 -14.21 -16.97
C GLU A 160 -14.27 -14.91 -16.93
N ALA A 161 -13.25 -14.28 -17.52
CA ALA A 161 -11.90 -14.82 -17.48
C ALA A 161 -11.32 -14.86 -16.06
N GLY A 162 -11.52 -13.79 -15.27
CA GLY A 162 -11.10 -13.71 -13.86
C GLY A 162 -11.80 -14.75 -12.99
N LEU A 163 -13.12 -14.90 -13.12
CA LEU A 163 -13.90 -15.90 -12.39
C LEU A 163 -13.46 -17.33 -12.74
N SER A 164 -13.24 -17.64 -14.01
CA SER A 164 -12.74 -18.95 -14.43
C SER A 164 -11.38 -19.27 -13.79
N GLN A 165 -10.47 -18.29 -13.73
CA GLN A 165 -9.17 -18.44 -13.06
C GLN A 165 -9.33 -18.63 -11.55
N THR A 166 -10.22 -17.86 -10.94
CA THR A 166 -10.53 -17.92 -9.50
C THR A 166 -11.10 -19.30 -9.13
N GLU A 167 -12.06 -19.82 -9.87
CA GLU A 167 -12.62 -21.16 -9.63
C GLU A 167 -11.60 -22.27 -9.78
N LYS A 168 -10.76 -22.20 -10.83
CA LYS A 168 -9.65 -23.13 -11.01
C LYS A 168 -8.68 -23.10 -9.83
N LYS A 169 -8.38 -21.91 -9.30
CA LYS A 169 -7.46 -21.73 -8.18
C LYS A 169 -8.06 -22.22 -6.86
N LEU A 170 -9.34 -21.96 -6.62
CA LEU A 170 -10.09 -22.48 -5.46
C LEU A 170 -10.16 -24.01 -5.42
N GLY A 171 -10.10 -24.67 -6.58
CA GLY A 171 -10.01 -26.14 -6.69
C GLY A 171 -8.64 -26.72 -6.35
N GLN A 172 -7.63 -25.89 -6.08
CA GLN A 172 -6.27 -26.31 -5.75
C GLN A 172 -6.02 -26.27 -4.24
N LYS A 173 -4.89 -26.86 -3.82
CA LYS A 173 -4.41 -26.73 -2.43
C LYS A 173 -3.72 -25.39 -2.27
N ILE A 174 -4.40 -24.43 -1.65
CA ILE A 174 -3.92 -23.07 -1.37
C ILE A 174 -4.01 -22.75 0.11
N SER A 175 -3.42 -21.64 0.54
CA SER A 175 -3.51 -21.18 1.92
C SER A 175 -4.95 -20.75 2.27
N GLY A 176 -5.31 -20.80 3.56
CA GLY A 176 -6.62 -20.33 4.00
C GLY A 176 -6.84 -18.84 3.71
N PHE A 177 -5.79 -18.03 3.78
CA PHE A 177 -5.86 -16.60 3.44
C PHE A 177 -6.15 -16.40 1.95
N GLU A 178 -5.39 -17.06 1.07
CA GLU A 178 -5.60 -16.96 -0.38
C GLU A 178 -6.99 -17.45 -0.77
N LYS A 179 -7.48 -18.54 -0.14
CA LYS A 179 -8.81 -19.07 -0.36
C LYS A 179 -9.88 -18.04 -0.01
N ALA A 180 -9.87 -17.50 1.20
CA ALA A 180 -10.86 -16.52 1.65
C ALA A 180 -10.83 -15.24 0.81
N TYR A 181 -9.63 -14.78 0.44
CA TYR A 181 -9.49 -13.58 -0.38
C TYR A 181 -10.05 -13.76 -1.80
N LEU A 182 -9.77 -14.90 -2.45
CA LEU A 182 -10.37 -15.28 -3.73
C LEU A 182 -11.90 -15.42 -3.65
N SER A 183 -12.40 -16.05 -2.58
CA SER A 183 -13.84 -16.19 -2.36
C SER A 183 -14.54 -14.85 -2.25
N CYS A 184 -13.99 -13.88 -1.50
CA CYS A 184 -14.59 -12.55 -1.41
C CYS A 184 -14.73 -11.88 -2.78
N PHE A 185 -13.73 -11.95 -3.67
CA PHE A 185 -13.84 -11.38 -5.02
C PHE A 185 -14.86 -12.13 -5.88
N LYS A 186 -14.93 -13.45 -5.75
CA LYS A 186 -15.96 -14.25 -6.42
C LYS A 186 -17.37 -13.83 -5.97
N ASP A 187 -17.58 -13.68 -4.67
CA ASP A 187 -18.88 -13.34 -4.11
C ASP A 187 -19.33 -11.93 -4.52
N ILE A 188 -18.40 -10.95 -4.56
CA ILE A 188 -18.69 -9.62 -5.11
C ILE A 188 -19.08 -9.71 -6.59
N ALA A 189 -18.34 -10.48 -7.38
CA ALA A 189 -18.62 -10.67 -8.80
C ALA A 189 -20.03 -11.29 -9.05
N LEU A 190 -20.44 -12.19 -8.17
CA LEU A 190 -21.73 -12.85 -8.21
C LEU A 190 -22.84 -12.08 -7.45
N LYS A 191 -22.48 -10.98 -6.78
CA LYS A 191 -23.36 -10.21 -5.88
C LYS A 191 -23.98 -11.06 -4.76
N ASP A 192 -23.27 -12.11 -4.31
CA ASP A 192 -23.66 -12.97 -3.20
C ASP A 192 -23.23 -12.37 -1.86
N THR A 193 -24.06 -11.51 -1.31
CA THR A 193 -23.78 -10.80 -0.05
C THR A 193 -23.71 -11.72 1.16
N VAL A 194 -24.46 -12.84 1.15
CA VAL A 194 -24.50 -13.79 2.27
C VAL A 194 -23.18 -14.58 2.38
N SER A 195 -22.69 -15.09 1.24
CA SER A 195 -21.39 -15.76 1.20
C SER A 195 -20.26 -14.76 1.52
N LEU A 196 -20.33 -13.53 1.01
CA LEU A 196 -19.34 -12.50 1.23
C LEU A 196 -19.16 -12.14 2.72
N GLU A 197 -20.24 -12.05 3.51
CA GLU A 197 -20.16 -11.85 4.97
C GLU A 197 -19.36 -12.95 5.65
N THR A 198 -19.62 -14.19 5.26
CA THR A 198 -18.91 -15.36 5.78
C THR A 198 -17.43 -15.30 5.40
N ASP A 199 -17.12 -15.05 4.13
CA ASP A 199 -15.77 -15.09 3.59
C ASP A 199 -14.92 -13.89 4.04
N LEU A 200 -15.52 -12.72 4.30
CA LEU A 200 -14.84 -11.59 4.95
C LEU A 200 -14.39 -11.93 6.39
N ASN A 201 -15.24 -12.61 7.17
CA ASN A 201 -14.88 -13.09 8.50
C ASN A 201 -13.77 -14.14 8.44
N GLU A 202 -13.83 -15.07 7.49
CA GLU A 202 -12.77 -16.07 7.28
C GLU A 202 -11.46 -15.43 6.79
N LEU A 203 -11.52 -14.38 5.96
CA LEU A 203 -10.36 -13.60 5.54
C LEU A 203 -9.62 -12.99 6.75
N CYS A 204 -10.36 -12.34 7.65
CA CYS A 204 -9.80 -11.79 8.88
C CYS A 204 -9.16 -12.88 9.75
N LYS A 205 -9.84 -14.02 9.95
CA LYS A 205 -9.31 -15.15 10.72
C LYS A 205 -8.06 -15.75 10.08
N ALA A 206 -8.06 -15.89 8.76
CA ALA A 206 -6.94 -16.45 8.01
C ALA A 206 -5.74 -15.49 7.99
N HIS A 207 -5.99 -14.18 7.92
CA HIS A 207 -4.96 -13.15 8.04
C HIS A 207 -4.19 -13.27 9.36
N MET A 208 -4.87 -13.44 10.48
CA MET A 208 -4.23 -13.65 11.79
C MET A 208 -3.34 -14.91 11.85
N LYS A 209 -3.59 -15.90 10.99
CA LYS A 209 -2.83 -17.16 10.94
C LYS A 209 -1.67 -17.13 9.93
N ARG A 210 -1.48 -16.05 9.18
CA ARG A 210 -0.39 -15.92 8.21
C ARG A 210 0.96 -16.11 8.89
N LYS A 211 1.89 -16.73 8.15
CA LYS A 211 3.26 -17.00 8.59
C LYS A 211 4.28 -16.45 7.58
N ASP A 212 3.84 -15.57 6.69
CA ASP A 212 4.68 -15.00 5.65
C ASP A 212 5.83 -14.20 6.28
N TYR A 213 6.91 -14.04 5.53
CA TYR A 213 8.03 -13.22 5.93
C TYR A 213 7.56 -11.78 6.24
N GLY A 214 8.01 -11.23 7.37
CA GLY A 214 7.60 -9.89 7.80
C GLY A 214 6.27 -9.81 8.57
N MET A 215 5.46 -10.88 8.62
CA MET A 215 4.20 -10.89 9.38
C MET A 215 4.45 -10.97 10.89
N THR A 216 4.45 -9.83 11.53
CA THR A 216 4.52 -9.70 12.99
C THR A 216 3.14 -9.85 13.64
N PRO A 217 3.04 -10.07 14.96
CA PRO A 217 1.77 -10.00 15.68
C PRO A 217 1.05 -8.66 15.50
N PHE A 218 1.81 -7.56 15.41
CA PHE A 218 1.28 -6.23 15.14
C PHE A 218 0.58 -6.17 13.77
N ASN A 219 1.24 -6.60 12.67
CA ASN A 219 0.64 -6.62 11.33
C ASN A 219 -0.64 -7.47 11.28
N LYS A 220 -0.70 -8.57 12.06
CA LYS A 220 -1.89 -9.42 12.12
C LYS A 220 -3.08 -8.76 12.81
N GLY A 221 -2.84 -7.69 13.54
CA GLY A 221 -3.86 -6.95 14.28
C GLY A 221 -4.72 -6.01 13.42
N PHE A 222 -4.36 -5.80 12.15
CA PHE A 222 -5.14 -4.99 11.22
C PHE A 222 -5.19 -5.65 9.85
N CYS A 223 -6.36 -6.13 9.43
CA CYS A 223 -6.54 -6.81 8.14
C CYS A 223 -6.91 -5.78 7.07
N ILE A 224 -5.90 -5.21 6.42
CA ILE A 224 -6.08 -4.18 5.41
C ILE A 224 -6.90 -4.70 4.22
N GLU A 225 -6.71 -5.97 3.83
CA GLU A 225 -7.44 -6.59 2.73
C GLU A 225 -8.95 -6.66 3.00
N ALA A 226 -9.35 -6.91 4.26
CA ALA A 226 -10.77 -6.92 4.62
C ALA A 226 -11.38 -5.51 4.61
N HIS A 227 -10.62 -4.49 5.07
CA HIS A 227 -11.05 -3.09 4.94
C HIS A 227 -11.17 -2.68 3.48
N ALA A 228 -10.19 -3.05 2.65
CA ALA A 228 -10.21 -2.78 1.21
C ALA A 228 -11.46 -3.35 0.52
N ILE A 229 -11.79 -4.63 0.80
CA ILE A 229 -12.98 -5.27 0.26
C ILE A 229 -14.25 -4.59 0.76
N TYR A 230 -14.33 -4.28 2.06
CA TYR A 230 -15.51 -3.65 2.62
C TYR A 230 -15.74 -2.25 2.01
N ASN A 231 -14.69 -1.44 1.87
CA ASN A 231 -14.77 -0.13 1.22
C ASN A 231 -15.08 -0.25 -0.28
N MET A 232 -14.56 -1.28 -0.95
CA MET A 232 -14.81 -1.53 -2.38
C MET A 232 -16.32 -1.65 -2.69
N LEU A 233 -17.15 -2.13 -1.75
CA LEU A 233 -18.60 -2.25 -1.93
C LEU A 233 -19.28 -0.91 -2.22
N HIS A 234 -18.70 0.21 -1.77
CA HIS A 234 -19.16 1.55 -2.09
C HIS A 234 -18.87 1.95 -3.54
N TRP A 235 -17.72 1.52 -4.08
CA TRP A 235 -17.22 1.98 -5.38
C TRP A 235 -17.70 1.15 -6.57
N VAL A 236 -18.04 -0.13 -6.34
CA VAL A 236 -18.43 -1.03 -7.41
C VAL A 236 -19.95 -1.10 -7.57
N TYR A 237 -20.40 -1.32 -8.80
CA TYR A 237 -21.83 -1.45 -9.13
C TYR A 237 -22.68 -0.27 -8.63
N ASP A 238 -22.14 0.95 -8.74
CA ASP A 238 -22.81 2.19 -8.28
C ASP A 238 -23.25 2.12 -6.80
N GLY A 239 -22.50 1.41 -5.96
CA GLY A 239 -22.79 1.24 -4.53
C GLY A 239 -23.93 0.26 -4.23
N GLU A 240 -24.36 -0.53 -5.21
CA GLU A 240 -25.48 -1.49 -5.02
C GLU A 240 -25.28 -2.45 -3.83
N LEU A 241 -24.03 -2.81 -3.53
CA LEU A 241 -23.67 -3.74 -2.46
C LEU A 241 -23.45 -3.05 -1.10
N GLU A 242 -23.32 -1.72 -1.08
CA GLU A 242 -23.11 -0.97 0.14
C GLU A 242 -24.28 -1.13 1.13
N GLY A 243 -23.96 -1.44 2.38
CA GLY A 243 -24.96 -1.65 3.44
C GLY A 243 -25.75 -2.96 3.36
N LYS A 244 -25.48 -3.82 2.38
CA LYS A 244 -26.06 -5.16 2.26
C LYS A 244 -25.18 -6.26 2.88
N VAL A 245 -23.97 -5.91 3.30
CA VAL A 245 -22.97 -6.81 3.87
C VAL A 245 -22.65 -6.34 5.28
N GLU A 246 -22.79 -7.23 6.25
CA GLU A 246 -22.42 -6.94 7.65
C GLU A 246 -20.91 -6.80 7.81
N MET A 247 -20.50 -5.88 8.70
CA MET A 247 -19.07 -5.71 9.02
C MET A 247 -18.51 -6.96 9.70
N PRO A 248 -17.28 -7.38 9.37
CA PRO A 248 -16.64 -8.49 10.07
C PRO A 248 -16.60 -8.32 11.59
N ASP A 249 -17.04 -9.32 12.34
CA ASP A 249 -16.92 -9.37 13.80
C ASP A 249 -15.61 -10.08 14.19
N GLN A 250 -14.48 -9.47 13.81
CA GLN A 250 -13.15 -9.99 14.08
C GLN A 250 -12.27 -8.89 14.72
N LYS A 251 -11.42 -9.29 15.65
CA LYS A 251 -10.58 -8.33 16.41
C LYS A 251 -9.56 -7.57 15.58
N ASN A 252 -9.25 -8.03 14.37
CA ASN A 252 -8.35 -7.37 13.42
C ASN A 252 -9.11 -6.62 12.29
N PHE A 253 -10.41 -6.40 12.45
CA PHE A 253 -11.21 -5.49 11.66
C PHE A 253 -11.64 -4.31 12.53
N CYS A 254 -11.28 -3.09 12.15
CA CYS A 254 -11.60 -1.88 12.89
C CYS A 254 -12.97 -1.35 12.46
N GLN A 255 -14.04 -1.80 13.11
CA GLN A 255 -15.40 -1.37 12.77
C GLN A 255 -15.59 0.15 12.95
N GLU A 256 -14.95 0.75 13.95
CA GLU A 256 -15.00 2.20 14.17
C GLU A 256 -14.46 2.99 12.97
N LEU A 257 -13.39 2.51 12.33
CA LEU A 257 -12.87 3.12 11.11
C LEU A 257 -13.86 2.99 9.95
N ALA A 258 -14.42 1.78 9.74
CA ALA A 258 -15.37 1.56 8.65
C ALA A 258 -16.63 2.42 8.82
N ILE A 259 -17.14 2.59 10.05
CA ILE A 259 -18.25 3.48 10.37
C ILE A 259 -17.85 4.92 10.06
N TRP A 260 -16.68 5.37 10.54
CA TRP A 260 -16.20 6.74 10.33
C TRP A 260 -16.05 7.05 8.84
N GLN A 261 -15.44 6.15 8.06
CA GLN A 261 -15.27 6.32 6.61
C GLN A 261 -16.61 6.45 5.90
N LYS A 262 -17.59 5.63 6.26
CA LYS A 262 -18.95 5.71 5.70
C LYS A 262 -19.65 7.03 6.07
N GLU A 263 -19.59 7.45 7.33
CA GLU A 263 -20.20 8.71 7.81
C GLU A 263 -19.57 9.95 7.15
N HIS A 264 -18.32 9.84 6.67
CA HIS A 264 -17.60 10.89 5.97
C HIS A 264 -17.55 10.65 4.44
N ASN A 265 -18.51 9.87 3.88
CA ASN A 265 -18.65 9.61 2.46
C ASN A 265 -17.35 9.10 1.80
N TYR A 266 -16.64 8.22 2.49
CA TYR A 266 -15.38 7.63 2.04
C TYR A 266 -14.36 8.66 1.53
N GLN A 267 -14.30 9.81 2.20
CA GLN A 267 -13.34 10.85 1.87
C GLN A 267 -11.90 10.32 2.01
N GLN A 268 -11.04 10.75 1.10
CA GLN A 268 -9.61 10.48 1.20
C GLN A 268 -9.01 11.19 2.42
N GLY A 269 -7.97 10.60 3.00
CA GLY A 269 -7.17 11.22 4.04
C GLY A 269 -6.23 12.30 3.48
N LYS A 270 -5.36 12.77 4.33
CA LYS A 270 -4.32 13.77 4.01
C LYS A 270 -2.96 13.30 4.54
N VAL A 271 -1.91 13.91 4.05
CA VAL A 271 -0.55 13.72 4.56
C VAL A 271 -0.45 14.27 5.97
N VAL A 272 0.05 13.47 6.90
CA VAL A 272 0.22 13.81 8.33
C VAL A 272 1.68 13.94 8.74
N THR A 273 2.59 13.44 7.91
CA THR A 273 4.03 13.49 8.15
C THR A 273 4.62 14.79 7.60
N GLU A 274 5.39 15.49 8.42
CA GLU A 274 6.18 16.66 8.01
C GLU A 274 7.64 16.42 8.36
N TYR A 275 8.49 16.36 7.32
CA TYR A 275 9.93 16.25 7.47
C TYR A 275 10.56 17.63 7.58
N PRO A 276 11.67 17.79 8.36
CA PRO A 276 12.46 19.03 8.38
C PRO A 276 12.93 19.46 7.00
N SER A 277 13.21 20.76 6.84
CA SER A 277 13.57 21.37 5.54
C SER A 277 14.79 20.74 4.84
N ASP A 278 15.71 20.16 5.59
CA ASP A 278 16.86 19.44 5.03
C ASP A 278 16.49 18.05 4.46
N MET A 279 15.25 17.63 4.65
CA MET A 279 14.65 16.40 4.14
C MET A 279 13.39 16.67 3.31
N ASP A 280 13.20 17.89 2.80
CA ASP A 280 11.99 18.33 2.07
C ASP A 280 11.66 17.47 0.84
N VAL A 281 12.62 16.76 0.27
CA VAL A 281 12.36 15.79 -0.80
C VAL A 281 11.32 14.73 -0.41
N PHE A 282 11.30 14.29 0.85
CA PHE A 282 10.30 13.34 1.32
C PHE A 282 8.92 13.99 1.47
N ASN A 283 8.83 15.27 1.90
CA ASN A 283 7.57 16.02 1.86
C ASN A 283 7.04 16.10 0.43
N LYS A 284 7.91 16.41 -0.53
CA LYS A 284 7.52 16.48 -1.96
C LYS A 284 7.07 15.11 -2.50
N MET A 285 7.73 14.02 -2.10
CA MET A 285 7.30 12.66 -2.48
C MET A 285 5.90 12.34 -1.93
N LEU A 286 5.61 12.69 -0.67
CA LEU A 286 4.28 12.48 -0.06
C LEU A 286 3.17 13.24 -0.78
N HIS A 287 3.49 14.39 -1.38
CA HIS A 287 2.54 15.22 -2.14
C HIS A 287 2.63 15.02 -3.67
N CYS A 288 3.53 14.16 -4.14
CA CYS A 288 3.70 13.88 -5.55
C CYS A 288 2.56 13.01 -6.06
N ASN A 289 1.80 13.50 -7.04
CA ASN A 289 0.81 12.66 -7.70
C ASN A 289 1.51 11.53 -8.47
N PRO A 290 1.17 10.25 -8.23
CA PRO A 290 1.72 9.13 -8.98
C PRO A 290 1.40 9.24 -10.48
N VAL A 291 2.07 8.43 -11.27
CA VAL A 291 1.88 8.37 -12.72
C VAL A 291 1.22 7.05 -13.11
N LYS A 292 0.63 7.01 -14.30
CA LYS A 292 0.02 5.81 -14.86
C LYS A 292 1.08 4.76 -15.12
N MET A 293 0.78 3.48 -14.82
CA MET A 293 1.69 2.38 -15.07
C MET A 293 1.87 2.12 -16.56
N HIS A 294 3.13 2.17 -17.01
CA HIS A 294 3.55 1.70 -18.32
C HIS A 294 4.13 0.31 -18.19
N LEU A 295 3.76 -0.56 -19.13
CA LEU A 295 4.18 -1.96 -19.10
C LEU A 295 5.10 -2.29 -20.27
N VAL A 296 6.10 -3.12 -19.97
CA VAL A 296 6.95 -3.79 -20.96
C VAL A 296 6.64 -5.27 -20.97
N ASN A 297 6.61 -5.88 -22.16
CA ASN A 297 6.39 -7.31 -22.32
C ASN A 297 7.74 -8.02 -22.44
N GLU A 298 7.95 -9.03 -21.61
CA GLU A 298 9.08 -9.96 -21.73
C GLU A 298 8.54 -11.38 -21.93
N GLY A 299 8.49 -11.81 -23.17
CA GLY A 299 7.84 -13.05 -23.55
C GLY A 299 6.33 -13.01 -23.29
N LYS A 300 5.85 -13.83 -22.35
CA LYS A 300 4.44 -13.88 -21.95
C LYS A 300 4.10 -13.04 -20.71
N GLU A 301 5.13 -12.56 -20.02
CA GLU A 301 4.99 -11.82 -18.78
C GLU A 301 5.02 -10.31 -19.02
N ARG A 302 4.46 -9.56 -18.08
CA ARG A 302 4.42 -8.10 -18.11
C ARG A 302 5.07 -7.54 -16.87
N PHE A 303 6.01 -6.63 -17.12
CA PHE A 303 6.72 -5.91 -16.06
C PHE A 303 6.41 -4.43 -16.15
N ILE A 304 6.58 -3.73 -15.07
CA ILE A 304 6.48 -2.28 -15.05
C ILE A 304 7.73 -1.69 -15.72
N ASP A 305 7.55 -0.72 -16.61
CA ASP A 305 8.64 0.11 -17.14
C ASP A 305 9.13 1.06 -16.03
N VAL A 306 9.98 0.52 -15.16
CA VAL A 306 10.50 1.23 -13.99
C VAL A 306 11.34 2.45 -14.37
N ASP A 307 12.04 2.40 -15.51
CA ASP A 307 12.86 3.52 -15.96
C ASP A 307 11.98 4.68 -16.41
N LYS A 308 10.95 4.43 -17.22
CA LYS A 308 9.97 5.42 -17.63
C LYS A 308 9.24 5.99 -16.41
N TYR A 309 8.77 5.14 -15.50
CA TYR A 309 8.12 5.55 -14.27
C TYR A 309 9.01 6.50 -13.44
N ALA A 310 10.29 6.15 -13.26
CA ALA A 310 11.23 6.95 -12.48
C ALA A 310 11.50 8.33 -13.13
N VAL A 311 11.55 8.40 -14.45
CA VAL A 311 11.69 9.67 -15.19
C VAL A 311 10.45 10.54 -14.96
N GLU A 312 9.25 10.01 -15.13
CA GLU A 312 8.00 10.76 -14.96
C GLU A 312 7.80 11.26 -13.52
N ILE A 313 8.17 10.46 -12.51
CA ILE A 313 8.16 10.92 -11.11
C ILE A 313 9.24 11.96 -10.86
N ALA A 314 10.44 11.80 -11.45
CA ALA A 314 11.52 12.78 -11.32
C ALA A 314 11.11 14.14 -11.91
N ASP A 315 10.48 14.16 -13.07
CA ASP A 315 9.99 15.40 -13.70
C ASP A 315 9.00 16.11 -12.77
N LYS A 316 8.01 15.39 -12.23
CA LYS A 316 7.06 15.97 -11.27
C LYS A 316 7.73 16.52 -10.02
N LEU A 317 8.70 15.79 -9.45
CA LEU A 317 9.44 16.26 -8.27
C LEU A 317 10.32 17.48 -8.61
N GLN A 318 10.88 17.54 -9.81
CA GLN A 318 11.63 18.70 -10.28
C GLN A 318 10.74 19.93 -10.44
N ASP A 319 9.54 19.77 -10.99
CA ASP A 319 8.53 20.83 -11.08
C ASP A 319 8.09 21.33 -9.68
N MET A 320 8.10 20.45 -8.68
CA MET A 320 7.87 20.80 -7.28
C MET A 320 9.09 21.45 -6.59
N GLY A 321 10.19 21.68 -7.33
CA GLY A 321 11.39 22.36 -6.85
C GLY A 321 12.41 21.44 -6.15
N VAL A 322 12.28 20.11 -6.28
CA VAL A 322 13.27 19.19 -5.70
C VAL A 322 14.61 19.30 -6.43
N THR A 323 15.69 19.43 -5.67
CA THR A 323 17.06 19.41 -6.18
C THR A 323 17.91 18.44 -5.35
N LEU A 324 18.65 17.55 -6.02
CA LEU A 324 19.55 16.57 -5.39
C LEU A 324 21.01 16.88 -5.80
N THR A 325 21.54 17.99 -5.28
CA THR A 325 22.90 18.44 -5.57
C THR A 325 23.86 18.06 -4.44
N LYS A 326 25.13 17.77 -4.76
CA LYS A 326 26.17 17.65 -3.74
C LYS A 326 26.21 18.95 -2.92
N LYS A 327 26.02 18.88 -1.61
CA LYS A 327 26.39 20.02 -0.76
C LYS A 327 27.87 20.34 -1.02
N LYS A 328 28.16 21.54 -1.51
CA LYS A 328 29.55 22.02 -1.57
C LYS A 328 30.05 21.97 -0.12
N GLU A 329 31.05 21.12 0.14
CA GLU A 329 31.77 21.17 1.41
C GLU A 329 32.30 22.59 1.55
N THR A 330 31.73 23.35 2.47
CA THR A 330 32.29 24.64 2.83
C THR A 330 33.69 24.39 3.39
N LEU A 331 34.67 25.20 2.99
CA LEU A 331 36.08 25.13 3.46
C LEU A 331 36.19 25.00 4.99
N PHE A 332 35.17 25.41 5.74
CA PHE A 332 35.09 25.30 7.20
C PHE A 332 34.89 23.87 7.70
N SER A 333 34.22 22.97 6.97
CA SER A 333 34.04 21.57 7.43
C SER A 333 35.34 20.77 7.37
N LYS A 334 36.27 21.12 6.46
CA LYS A 334 37.60 20.47 6.34
C LYS A 334 38.56 20.81 7.49
N LEU A 335 38.31 21.90 8.23
CA LEU A 335 39.16 22.33 9.35
C LEU A 335 38.87 21.59 10.67
N PHE A 336 37.69 20.94 10.79
CA PHE A 336 37.27 20.24 12.01
C PHE A 336 37.29 18.70 11.91
N THR A 337 37.61 18.13 10.74
CA THR A 337 37.77 16.68 10.56
C THR A 337 39.21 16.17 10.67
N LYS A 338 40.18 17.07 11.02
CA LYS A 338 41.52 16.68 11.37
C LYS A 338 41.73 16.90 12.87
N LYS A 339 41.21 16.03 13.68
CA LYS A 339 41.70 15.72 15.02
C LYS A 339 41.42 14.27 15.36
#